data_fc6bc062dd28b4861fe0e19d0ff20d70
#
_entry.id   fc6bc062dd28b4861fe0e19d0ff20d70
#
_cell.length_a   1.000
_cell.length_b   1.000
_cell.length_c   1.000
_cell.angle_alpha   90.00
_cell.angle_beta   90.00
_cell.angle_gamma   90.00
#
_symmetry.space_group_name_H-M   'P 1'
#
loop_
_entity.id
_entity.type
_entity.pdbx_description
1 polymer ?
#
loop_
_entity_poly.entity_id
_entity_poly.type
_entity_poly.pdbx_seq_one_letter_code
_entity_poly.pdbx_strand_id
1 'polypeptide(L)'
;MFSYEKKLQYPVNIKKKDLRMAKYLVTQYGGANGELGAALRYLNQRMTMPDNKGKALLTDIGTEELGHVEMLETMIYQLMKDATLEELQQAGLDAHYAEHAKALFPTDANGVPFTVAYFATTGDPLADISEDMAAEQKARAVYENLIDLTDDPDVIGPLLWLRQREIVHFDRFKELFEYYQKMLKNGNNEMKIVDNKKMMLEDSQWYFNN
;
A
#
# COMPACT_ATOMS: atom_id res chain seq x y z
N MET A 1 10.19 13.51 -9.17
CA MET A 1 11.32 12.84 -8.48
C MET A 1 10.85 12.46 -7.08
N PHE A 2 11.10 11.23 -6.64
CA PHE A 2 10.81 10.84 -5.26
C PHE A 2 11.96 11.29 -4.36
N SER A 3 11.65 11.84 -3.19
CA SER A 3 12.64 12.09 -2.14
C SER A 3 12.48 11.04 -1.04
N TYR A 4 13.61 10.55 -0.52
CA TYR A 4 13.66 9.58 0.55
C TYR A 4 14.34 10.21 1.77
N GLU A 5 13.65 10.17 2.90
CA GLU A 5 14.22 10.50 4.20
C GLU A 5 14.59 9.20 4.91
N LYS A 6 15.81 9.11 5.44
CA LYS A 6 16.29 7.92 6.21
C LYS A 6 15.62 7.85 7.60
N LYS A 7 14.28 7.81 7.60
CA LYS A 7 13.46 7.86 8.79
C LYS A 7 12.11 7.20 8.51
N LEU A 8 11.72 6.26 9.34
CA LEU A 8 10.38 5.68 9.29
C LEU A 8 9.32 6.74 9.61
N GLN A 9 8.16 6.64 9.01
CA GLN A 9 7.03 7.54 9.26
C GLN A 9 6.51 7.43 10.69
N TYR A 10 6.60 6.25 11.30
CA TYR A 10 6.36 6.01 12.71
C TYR A 10 7.47 5.12 13.29
N PRO A 11 7.93 5.35 14.54
CA PRO A 11 9.00 4.55 15.15
C PRO A 11 8.61 3.08 15.29
N VAL A 12 9.50 2.18 14.88
CA VAL A 12 9.38 0.73 15.07
C VAL A 12 10.54 0.25 15.92
N ASN A 13 10.25 -0.29 17.12
CA ASN A 13 11.25 -0.79 18.05
C ASN A 13 10.72 -2.01 18.82
N ILE A 14 10.56 -3.12 18.11
CA ILE A 14 10.04 -4.38 18.65
C ILE A 14 11.17 -5.14 19.34
N LYS A 15 10.97 -5.47 20.60
CA LYS A 15 11.99 -6.09 21.45
C LYS A 15 11.89 -7.61 21.51
N LYS A 16 10.68 -8.12 21.33
CA LYS A 16 10.40 -9.56 21.46
C LYS A 16 10.27 -10.20 20.07
N LYS A 17 10.96 -11.32 19.89
CA LYS A 17 10.78 -12.17 18.73
C LYS A 17 9.39 -12.82 18.75
N ASP A 18 8.65 -12.72 17.65
CA ASP A 18 7.39 -13.44 17.40
C ASP A 18 7.28 -13.81 15.92
N LEU A 19 7.63 -15.05 15.60
CA LEU A 19 7.66 -15.54 14.23
C LEU A 19 6.25 -15.77 13.65
N ARG A 20 5.24 -15.99 14.50
CA ARG A 20 3.86 -16.12 14.03
C ARG A 20 3.35 -14.74 13.59
N MET A 21 3.61 -13.72 14.40
CA MET A 21 3.22 -12.38 14.05
C MET A 21 3.97 -11.88 12.81
N ALA A 22 5.28 -12.19 12.69
CA ALA A 22 6.04 -11.92 11.47
C ALA A 22 5.38 -12.53 10.22
N LYS A 23 4.96 -13.80 10.30
CA LYS A 23 4.25 -14.50 9.23
C LYS A 23 2.93 -13.82 8.88
N TYR A 24 2.16 -13.37 9.85
CA TYR A 24 0.88 -12.71 9.60
C TYR A 24 1.06 -11.34 8.94
N LEU A 25 2.08 -10.57 9.37
CA LEU A 25 2.39 -9.25 8.81
C LEU A 25 2.78 -9.29 7.33
N VAL A 26 3.31 -10.42 6.84
CA VAL A 26 3.63 -10.57 5.41
C VAL A 26 2.39 -10.36 4.54
N THR A 27 1.17 -10.65 5.05
CA THR A 27 -0.08 -10.37 4.33
C THR A 27 -0.26 -8.89 4.01
N GLN A 28 0.10 -7.98 4.94
CA GLN A 28 0.05 -6.53 4.70
C GLN A 28 1.25 -6.04 3.88
N TYR A 29 2.33 -6.80 3.80
CA TYR A 29 3.46 -6.47 2.92
C TYR A 29 3.15 -6.79 1.45
N GLY A 30 2.90 -8.06 1.12
CA GLY A 30 2.81 -8.54 -0.26
C GLY A 30 1.48 -9.17 -0.65
N GLY A 31 0.49 -9.23 0.25
CA GLY A 31 -0.83 -9.78 -0.04
C GLY A 31 -1.72 -8.87 -0.87
N ALA A 32 -2.90 -9.37 -1.23
CA ALA A 32 -3.85 -8.70 -2.11
C ALA A 32 -4.36 -7.34 -1.60
N ASN A 33 -4.38 -7.17 -0.28
CA ASN A 33 -4.79 -5.93 0.40
C ASN A 33 -3.60 -5.26 1.11
N GLY A 34 -2.37 -5.59 0.69
CA GLY A 34 -1.15 -5.10 1.31
C GLY A 34 -0.62 -3.83 0.68
N GLU A 35 0.28 -3.17 1.40
CA GLU A 35 0.84 -1.85 1.10
C GLU A 35 1.61 -1.79 -0.22
N LEU A 36 2.33 -2.86 -0.59
CA LEU A 36 3.05 -2.89 -1.87
C LEU A 36 2.08 -2.79 -3.05
N GLY A 37 0.95 -3.50 -2.97
CA GLY A 37 -0.12 -3.43 -3.96
C GLY A 37 -0.76 -2.04 -4.02
N ALA A 38 -1.05 -1.43 -2.87
CA ALA A 38 -1.62 -0.09 -2.77
C ALA A 38 -0.68 0.97 -3.37
N ALA A 39 0.58 0.99 -2.95
CA ALA A 39 1.59 1.92 -3.46
C ALA A 39 1.69 1.89 -5.00
N LEU A 40 1.89 0.71 -5.56
CA LEU A 40 2.06 0.55 -7.01
C LEU A 40 0.77 0.83 -7.77
N ARG A 41 -0.40 0.49 -7.23
CA ARG A 41 -1.71 0.82 -7.79
C ARG A 41 -1.86 2.32 -7.96
N TYR A 42 -1.74 3.09 -6.88
CA TYR A 42 -1.95 4.54 -6.89
C TYR A 42 -0.93 5.26 -7.78
N LEU A 43 0.33 4.85 -7.73
CA LEU A 43 1.38 5.41 -8.59
C LEU A 43 1.18 5.11 -10.08
N ASN A 44 0.48 4.01 -10.44
CA ASN A 44 0.10 3.75 -11.82
C ASN A 44 -1.15 4.52 -12.23
N GLN A 45 -2.20 4.50 -11.41
CA GLN A 45 -3.48 5.15 -11.70
C GLN A 45 -3.35 6.67 -11.85
N ARG A 46 -2.40 7.31 -11.14
CA ARG A 46 -2.16 8.76 -11.26
C ARG A 46 -1.97 9.23 -12.70
N MET A 47 -1.43 8.37 -13.58
CA MET A 47 -1.15 8.72 -14.97
C MET A 47 -2.41 8.93 -15.82
N THR A 48 -3.52 8.33 -15.42
CA THR A 48 -4.81 8.43 -16.11
C THR A 48 -5.80 9.39 -15.42
N MET A 49 -5.41 10.01 -14.31
CA MET A 49 -6.26 11.02 -13.66
C MET A 49 -6.45 12.25 -14.56
N PRO A 50 -7.69 12.77 -14.66
CA PRO A 50 -8.04 13.80 -15.64
C PRO A 50 -7.44 15.18 -15.32
N ASP A 51 -7.00 15.43 -14.10
CA ASP A 51 -6.45 16.71 -13.67
C ASP A 51 -5.28 16.58 -12.67
N ASN A 52 -4.62 17.69 -12.41
CA ASN A 52 -3.49 17.74 -11.48
C ASN A 52 -3.89 17.47 -10.02
N LYS A 53 -5.16 17.66 -9.65
CA LYS A 53 -5.63 17.35 -8.29
C LYS A 53 -5.59 15.87 -8.05
N GLY A 54 -6.14 15.07 -8.97
CA GLY A 54 -6.09 13.61 -8.87
C GLY A 54 -4.66 13.07 -8.96
N LYS A 55 -3.86 13.57 -9.94
CA LYS A 55 -2.45 13.19 -10.09
C LYS A 55 -1.64 13.45 -8.82
N ALA A 56 -1.81 14.62 -8.21
CA ALA A 56 -1.11 14.98 -6.98
C ALA A 56 -1.55 14.11 -5.80
N LEU A 57 -2.86 13.89 -5.63
CA LEU A 57 -3.38 13.07 -4.54
C LEU A 57 -2.86 11.63 -4.61
N LEU A 58 -2.97 10.98 -5.78
CA LEU A 58 -2.51 9.60 -5.95
C LEU A 58 -0.98 9.49 -5.85
N THR A 59 -0.25 10.53 -6.22
CA THR A 59 1.21 10.58 -6.00
C THR A 59 1.55 10.66 -4.52
N ASP A 60 0.87 11.53 -3.80
CA ASP A 60 1.09 11.75 -2.36
C ASP A 60 0.79 10.47 -1.55
N ILE A 61 -0.42 9.91 -1.73
CA ILE A 61 -0.80 8.67 -1.06
C ILE A 61 0.11 7.51 -1.49
N GLY A 62 0.31 7.30 -2.80
CA GLY A 62 1.12 6.18 -3.28
C GLY A 62 2.58 6.23 -2.82
N THR A 63 3.16 7.42 -2.59
CA THR A 63 4.50 7.54 -1.98
C THR A 63 4.46 7.35 -0.47
N GLU A 64 3.38 7.71 0.20
CA GLU A 64 3.17 7.40 1.62
C GLU A 64 3.10 5.89 1.85
N GLU A 65 2.40 5.14 0.98
CA GLU A 65 2.31 3.67 1.05
C GLU A 65 3.68 2.98 0.91
N LEU A 66 4.61 3.54 0.14
CA LEU A 66 5.99 3.03 0.14
C LEU A 66 6.66 3.16 1.51
N GLY A 67 6.34 4.20 2.28
CA GLY A 67 6.78 4.34 3.67
C GLY A 67 6.11 3.32 4.60
N HIS A 68 4.84 2.95 4.36
CA HIS A 68 4.16 1.87 5.08
C HIS A 68 4.80 0.51 4.78
N VAL A 69 5.15 0.24 3.53
CA VAL A 69 5.95 -0.94 3.14
C VAL A 69 7.24 -1.02 3.98
N GLU A 70 8.01 0.08 4.06
CA GLU A 70 9.25 0.14 4.84
C GLU A 70 9.02 -0.13 6.34
N MET A 71 7.91 0.37 6.90
CA MET A 71 7.54 0.08 8.29
C MET A 71 7.25 -1.40 8.50
N LEU A 72 6.45 -2.03 7.62
CA LEU A 72 6.14 -3.45 7.71
C LEU A 72 7.38 -4.33 7.56
N GLU A 73 8.25 -4.04 6.59
CA GLU A 73 9.52 -4.73 6.42
C GLU A 73 10.38 -4.66 7.69
N THR A 74 10.43 -3.47 8.32
CA THR A 74 11.16 -3.27 9.58
C THR A 74 10.55 -4.06 10.73
N MET A 75 9.21 -4.09 10.84
CA MET A 75 8.50 -4.88 11.84
C MET A 75 8.77 -6.38 11.67
N ILE A 76 8.61 -6.90 10.46
CA ILE A 76 8.85 -8.31 10.14
C ILE A 76 10.30 -8.68 10.45
N TYR A 77 11.26 -7.85 10.02
CA TYR A 77 12.68 -8.07 10.31
C TYR A 77 12.96 -8.15 11.82
N GLN A 78 12.42 -7.22 12.62
CA GLN A 78 12.62 -7.20 14.06
C GLN A 78 11.96 -8.39 14.77
N LEU A 79 10.77 -8.80 14.34
CA LEU A 79 10.07 -9.97 14.86
C LEU A 79 10.79 -11.30 14.54
N MET A 80 11.56 -11.35 13.45
CA MET A 80 12.35 -12.52 13.05
C MET A 80 13.80 -12.50 13.53
N LYS A 81 14.20 -11.45 14.24
CA LYS A 81 15.59 -11.28 14.66
C LYS A 81 16.07 -12.48 15.45
N ASP A 82 17.28 -12.94 15.11
CA ASP A 82 17.96 -14.07 15.75
C ASP A 82 17.16 -15.39 15.75
N ALA A 83 16.18 -15.57 14.85
CA ALA A 83 15.45 -16.81 14.72
C ALA A 83 16.36 -17.95 14.24
N THR A 84 16.26 -19.09 14.91
CA THR A 84 16.91 -20.33 14.49
C THR A 84 16.08 -21.04 13.41
N LEU A 85 16.69 -21.98 12.67
CA LEU A 85 15.96 -22.77 11.68
C LEU A 85 14.83 -23.60 12.32
N GLU A 86 15.08 -24.17 13.51
CA GLU A 86 14.06 -24.92 14.24
C GLU A 86 12.85 -24.06 14.60
N GLU A 87 13.08 -22.84 15.08
CA GLU A 87 12.00 -21.90 15.39
C GLU A 87 11.21 -21.49 14.13
N LEU A 88 11.88 -21.28 13.00
CA LEU A 88 11.23 -21.01 11.71
C LEU A 88 10.35 -22.19 11.26
N GLN A 89 10.82 -23.42 11.42
CA GLN A 89 10.04 -24.63 11.14
C GLN A 89 8.79 -24.72 12.02
N GLN A 90 8.95 -24.50 13.34
CA GLN A 90 7.83 -24.50 14.28
C GLN A 90 6.78 -23.43 13.97
N ALA A 91 7.20 -22.29 13.41
CA ALA A 91 6.32 -21.22 12.97
C ALA A 91 5.70 -21.46 11.58
N GLY A 92 6.08 -22.53 10.87
CA GLY A 92 5.64 -22.81 9.51
C GLY A 92 6.18 -21.83 8.48
N LEU A 93 7.43 -21.38 8.67
CA LEU A 93 8.18 -20.49 7.76
C LEU A 93 9.29 -21.24 6.99
N ASP A 94 9.35 -22.55 7.14
CA ASP A 94 10.38 -23.41 6.53
C ASP A 94 10.30 -23.44 5.00
N ALA A 95 9.10 -23.44 4.43
CA ALA A 95 8.93 -23.37 2.98
C ALA A 95 9.47 -22.03 2.42
N HIS A 96 9.16 -20.91 3.06
CA HIS A 96 9.72 -19.62 2.73
C HIS A 96 11.26 -19.62 2.87
N TYR A 97 11.75 -20.20 3.97
CA TYR A 97 13.20 -20.29 4.22
C TYR A 97 13.92 -21.11 3.14
N ALA A 98 13.31 -22.20 2.64
CA ALA A 98 13.91 -23.02 1.61
C ALA A 98 14.17 -22.25 0.30
N GLU A 99 13.30 -21.32 -0.06
CA GLU A 99 13.42 -20.54 -1.29
C GLU A 99 14.18 -19.21 -1.10
N HIS A 100 14.00 -18.58 0.07
CA HIS A 100 14.43 -17.18 0.29
C HIS A 100 15.32 -16.99 1.53
N ALA A 101 15.63 -18.04 2.30
CA ALA A 101 16.29 -17.96 3.59
C ALA A 101 15.56 -17.00 4.54
N LYS A 102 16.23 -15.97 5.06
CA LYS A 102 15.63 -14.94 5.90
C LYS A 102 15.34 -13.63 5.14
N ALA A 103 15.43 -13.66 3.81
CA ALA A 103 15.10 -12.49 3.01
C ALA A 103 13.59 -12.23 3.04
N LEU A 104 13.20 -10.97 3.01
CA LEU A 104 11.81 -10.60 2.81
C LEU A 104 11.46 -10.81 1.33
N PHE A 105 10.35 -11.50 1.10
CA PHE A 105 9.82 -11.74 -0.23
C PHE A 105 8.32 -11.42 -0.23
N PRO A 106 7.82 -10.62 -1.16
CA PRO A 106 6.43 -10.15 -1.12
C PRO A 106 5.46 -11.28 -1.47
N THR A 107 4.91 -11.88 -0.41
CA THR A 107 3.83 -12.87 -0.46
C THR A 107 2.72 -12.48 0.51
N ASP A 108 1.63 -13.24 0.53
CA ASP A 108 0.74 -13.27 1.69
C ASP A 108 1.25 -14.26 2.77
N ALA A 109 0.53 -14.36 3.90
CA ALA A 109 0.88 -15.27 4.99
C ALA A 109 0.79 -16.75 4.61
N ASN A 110 0.13 -17.10 3.51
CA ASN A 110 0.00 -18.47 2.98
C ASN A 110 1.03 -18.77 1.89
N GLY A 111 1.91 -17.81 1.57
CA GLY A 111 2.94 -17.96 0.56
C GLY A 111 2.48 -17.67 -0.88
N VAL A 112 1.29 -17.09 -1.07
CA VAL A 112 0.84 -16.66 -2.39
C VAL A 112 1.67 -15.44 -2.82
N PRO A 113 2.44 -15.52 -3.92
CA PRO A 113 3.30 -14.44 -4.36
C PRO A 113 2.51 -13.19 -4.76
N PHE A 114 3.11 -12.02 -4.52
CA PHE A 114 2.60 -10.76 -5.04
C PHE A 114 2.38 -10.83 -6.56
N THR A 115 1.31 -10.24 -7.02
CA THR A 115 0.98 -10.17 -8.44
C THR A 115 0.45 -8.79 -8.83
N VAL A 116 0.77 -8.35 -10.06
CA VAL A 116 0.24 -7.11 -10.65
C VAL A 116 -1.30 -7.14 -10.81
N ALA A 117 -1.92 -8.32 -10.74
CA ALA A 117 -3.38 -8.44 -10.72
C ALA A 117 -4.04 -7.70 -9.53
N TYR A 118 -3.28 -7.46 -8.45
CA TYR A 118 -3.76 -6.70 -7.29
C TYR A 118 -3.94 -5.21 -7.55
N PHE A 119 -3.41 -4.66 -8.65
CA PHE A 119 -3.58 -3.24 -8.98
C PHE A 119 -5.02 -2.87 -9.29
N ALA A 120 -5.77 -3.77 -9.92
CA ALA A 120 -7.17 -3.55 -10.32
C ALA A 120 -7.41 -2.24 -11.10
N THR A 121 -6.37 -1.76 -11.82
CA THR A 121 -6.39 -0.48 -12.54
C THR A 121 -7.10 -0.64 -13.88
N THR A 122 -8.04 0.24 -14.17
CA THR A 122 -8.84 0.23 -15.42
C THR A 122 -8.53 1.42 -16.31
N GLY A 123 -8.01 2.52 -15.77
CA GLY A 123 -7.83 3.82 -16.42
C GLY A 123 -9.10 4.68 -16.43
N ASP A 124 -10.22 4.22 -15.87
CA ASP A 124 -11.38 5.04 -15.59
C ASP A 124 -11.27 5.65 -14.20
N PRO A 125 -11.22 6.99 -14.06
CA PRO A 125 -10.97 7.63 -12.77
C PRO A 125 -12.00 7.29 -11.68
N LEU A 126 -13.27 7.12 -12.03
CA LEU A 126 -14.28 6.79 -11.03
C LEU A 126 -14.23 5.33 -10.62
N ALA A 127 -13.98 4.41 -11.56
CA ALA A 127 -13.80 3.01 -11.25
C ALA A 127 -12.55 2.80 -10.38
N ASP A 128 -11.43 3.42 -10.76
CA ASP A 128 -10.16 3.29 -10.07
C ASP A 128 -10.24 3.86 -8.64
N ILE A 129 -10.76 5.08 -8.43
CA ILE A 129 -10.91 5.67 -7.09
C ILE A 129 -11.92 4.88 -6.23
N SER A 130 -12.97 4.29 -6.83
CA SER A 130 -13.90 3.42 -6.07
C SER A 130 -13.19 2.18 -5.54
N GLU A 131 -12.32 1.57 -6.34
CA GLU A 131 -11.50 0.44 -5.90
C GLU A 131 -10.45 0.87 -4.87
N ASP A 132 -9.86 2.06 -4.99
CA ASP A 132 -8.92 2.59 -4.02
C ASP A 132 -9.60 2.77 -2.65
N MET A 133 -10.78 3.37 -2.62
CA MET A 133 -11.59 3.47 -1.38
C MET A 133 -11.87 2.09 -0.76
N ALA A 134 -12.20 1.11 -1.59
CA ALA A 134 -12.42 -0.26 -1.13
C ALA A 134 -11.13 -0.92 -0.63
N ALA A 135 -9.98 -0.63 -1.27
CA ALA A 135 -8.67 -1.12 -0.87
C ALA A 135 -8.29 -0.62 0.52
N GLU A 136 -8.43 0.70 0.78
CA GLU A 136 -8.16 1.29 2.09
C GLU A 136 -9.01 0.66 3.21
N GLN A 137 -10.29 0.41 2.94
CA GLN A 137 -11.16 -0.25 3.92
C GLN A 137 -10.77 -1.72 4.17
N LYS A 138 -10.31 -2.42 3.14
CA LYS A 138 -9.81 -3.79 3.28
C LYS A 138 -8.50 -3.82 4.07
N ALA A 139 -7.56 -2.93 3.77
CA ALA A 139 -6.29 -2.79 4.50
C ALA A 139 -6.54 -2.44 5.98
N ARG A 140 -7.40 -1.46 6.25
CA ARG A 140 -7.84 -1.11 7.62
C ARG A 140 -8.37 -2.32 8.39
N ALA A 141 -9.26 -3.11 7.76
CA ALA A 141 -9.83 -4.30 8.40
C ALA A 141 -8.77 -5.36 8.70
N VAL A 142 -7.78 -5.56 7.81
CA VAL A 142 -6.67 -6.48 8.06
C VAL A 142 -5.80 -5.98 9.21
N TYR A 143 -5.52 -4.69 9.32
CA TYR A 143 -4.80 -4.14 10.47
C TYR A 143 -5.54 -4.37 11.79
N GLU A 144 -6.86 -4.22 11.83
CA GLU A 144 -7.67 -4.53 13.02
C GLU A 144 -7.54 -6.01 13.41
N ASN A 145 -7.65 -6.92 12.43
CA ASN A 145 -7.46 -8.34 12.67
C ASN A 145 -6.04 -8.68 13.18
N LEU A 146 -5.02 -8.00 12.66
CA LEU A 146 -3.63 -8.21 13.10
C LEU A 146 -3.41 -7.72 14.53
N ILE A 147 -4.02 -6.61 14.92
CA ILE A 147 -3.98 -6.08 16.30
C ILE A 147 -4.62 -7.09 17.27
N ASP A 148 -5.71 -7.74 16.89
CA ASP A 148 -6.38 -8.74 17.73
C ASP A 148 -5.54 -10.02 17.94
N LEU A 149 -4.49 -10.22 17.14
CA LEU A 149 -3.62 -11.40 17.21
C LEU A 149 -2.39 -11.23 18.12
N THR A 150 -2.21 -10.06 18.74
CA THR A 150 -1.05 -9.75 19.57
C THR A 150 -1.41 -8.89 20.77
N ASP A 151 -0.71 -9.13 21.90
CA ASP A 151 -0.77 -8.27 23.08
C ASP A 151 0.53 -7.43 23.25
N ASP A 152 1.45 -7.49 22.27
CA ASP A 152 2.72 -6.76 22.37
C ASP A 152 2.53 -5.29 22.00
N PRO A 153 2.72 -4.35 22.95
CA PRO A 153 2.55 -2.93 22.68
C PRO A 153 3.56 -2.37 21.67
N ASP A 154 4.76 -3.00 21.54
CA ASP A 154 5.77 -2.59 20.57
C ASP A 154 5.31 -2.94 19.11
N VAL A 155 4.37 -3.87 18.95
CA VAL A 155 3.73 -4.25 17.68
C VAL A 155 2.43 -3.47 17.48
N ILE A 156 1.58 -3.38 18.50
CA ILE A 156 0.27 -2.71 18.44
C ILE A 156 0.42 -1.23 18.08
N GLY A 157 1.41 -0.53 18.62
CA GLY A 157 1.60 0.90 18.37
C GLY A 157 1.76 1.25 16.88
N PRO A 158 2.75 0.65 16.17
CA PRO A 158 2.89 0.82 14.72
C PRO A 158 1.64 0.41 13.91
N LEU A 159 0.99 -0.72 14.27
CA LEU A 159 -0.22 -1.17 13.57
C LEU A 159 -1.40 -0.21 13.74
N LEU A 160 -1.60 0.36 14.92
CA LEU A 160 -2.62 1.39 15.16
C LEU A 160 -2.36 2.64 14.33
N TRP A 161 -1.10 3.03 14.19
CA TRP A 161 -0.72 4.17 13.38
C TRP A 161 -1.01 3.90 11.90
N LEU A 162 -0.58 2.77 11.35
CA LEU A 162 -0.86 2.35 9.96
C LEU A 162 -2.38 2.31 9.72
N ARG A 163 -3.11 1.58 10.57
CA ARG A 163 -4.58 1.53 10.50
C ARG A 163 -5.23 2.93 10.45
N GLN A 164 -4.69 3.91 11.18
CA GLN A 164 -5.20 5.27 11.16
C GLN A 164 -4.92 5.96 9.83
N ARG A 165 -3.81 5.64 9.17
CA ARG A 165 -3.50 6.18 7.84
C ARG A 165 -4.51 5.71 6.79
N GLU A 166 -4.93 4.44 6.82
CA GLU A 166 -5.96 3.90 5.92
C GLU A 166 -7.28 4.68 6.00
N ILE A 167 -7.64 5.15 7.19
CA ILE A 167 -8.86 5.97 7.36
C ILE A 167 -8.67 7.34 6.69
N VAL A 168 -7.50 7.95 6.85
CA VAL A 168 -7.18 9.24 6.22
C VAL A 168 -7.14 9.13 4.70
N HIS A 169 -6.54 8.06 4.17
CA HIS A 169 -6.48 7.81 2.73
C HIS A 169 -7.88 7.59 2.14
N PHE A 170 -8.69 6.77 2.81
CA PHE A 170 -10.10 6.57 2.42
C PHE A 170 -10.87 7.89 2.31
N ASP A 171 -10.76 8.77 3.32
CA ASP A 171 -11.47 10.04 3.32
C ASP A 171 -10.98 10.96 2.18
N ARG A 172 -9.67 10.98 1.91
CA ARG A 172 -9.08 11.75 0.79
C ARG A 172 -9.53 11.22 -0.58
N PHE A 173 -9.56 9.90 -0.77
CA PHE A 173 -10.10 9.30 -2.00
C PHE A 173 -11.61 9.57 -2.16
N LYS A 174 -12.38 9.52 -1.07
CA LYS A 174 -13.80 9.87 -1.08
C LYS A 174 -14.04 11.31 -1.53
N GLU A 175 -13.27 12.27 -1.01
CA GLU A 175 -13.35 13.66 -1.45
C GLU A 175 -13.04 13.82 -2.95
N LEU A 176 -12.04 13.10 -3.47
CA LEU A 176 -11.70 13.10 -4.89
C LEU A 176 -12.79 12.45 -5.73
N PHE A 177 -13.38 11.34 -5.28
CA PHE A 177 -14.48 10.67 -5.94
C PHE A 177 -15.71 11.59 -6.07
N GLU A 178 -16.11 12.26 -4.98
CA GLU A 178 -17.21 13.22 -4.98
C GLU A 178 -16.94 14.41 -5.90
N TYR A 179 -15.70 14.87 -5.95
CA TYR A 179 -15.28 15.95 -6.84
C TYR A 179 -15.47 15.54 -8.31
N TYR A 180 -15.00 14.37 -8.73
CA TYR A 180 -15.18 13.88 -10.10
C TYR A 180 -16.63 13.54 -10.44
N GLN A 181 -17.42 13.02 -9.50
CA GLN A 181 -18.85 12.83 -9.71
C GLN A 181 -19.59 14.15 -10.00
N LYS A 182 -19.23 15.23 -9.31
CA LYS A 182 -19.82 16.56 -9.56
C LYS A 182 -19.42 17.11 -10.93
N MET A 183 -18.19 16.92 -11.34
CA MET A 183 -17.72 17.33 -12.67
C MET A 183 -18.53 16.65 -13.78
N LEU A 184 -18.76 15.35 -13.68
CA LEU A 184 -19.57 14.59 -14.65
C LEU A 184 -21.03 15.06 -14.70
N LYS A 185 -21.67 15.28 -13.55
CA LYS A 185 -23.06 15.73 -13.47
C LYS A 185 -23.28 17.11 -14.07
N ASN A 186 -22.28 18.00 -13.98
CA ASN A 186 -22.37 19.37 -14.46
C ASN A 186 -22.12 19.50 -15.97
N GLY A 187 -22.10 18.39 -16.70
CA GLY A 187 -22.03 18.40 -18.17
C GLY A 187 -20.67 18.80 -18.74
N ASN A 188 -19.63 18.89 -17.92
CA ASN A 188 -18.26 18.94 -18.40
C ASN A 188 -17.91 17.58 -19.01
N ASN A 189 -18.31 17.40 -20.28
CA ASN A 189 -17.99 16.23 -21.10
C ASN A 189 -16.47 16.00 -21.31
N GLU A 190 -15.63 16.80 -20.66
CA GLU A 190 -14.17 16.68 -20.73
C GLU A 190 -13.59 15.46 -19.99
N MET A 191 -14.42 14.79 -19.15
CA MET A 191 -14.09 13.44 -18.67
C MET A 191 -14.43 12.32 -19.66
N LYS A 192 -14.86 12.64 -20.89
CA LYS A 192 -14.80 11.65 -21.95
C LYS A 192 -13.35 11.33 -22.19
N ILE A 193 -12.98 10.10 -21.79
CA ILE A 193 -11.74 9.40 -22.16
C ILE A 193 -10.79 10.39 -22.83
N VAL A 194 -9.97 11.02 -22.01
CA VAL A 194 -8.98 12.01 -22.46
C VAL A 194 -8.43 11.49 -23.78
N ASP A 195 -8.47 12.30 -24.82
CA ASP A 195 -7.78 11.96 -26.05
C ASP A 195 -6.31 11.72 -25.67
N ASN A 196 -5.97 10.46 -25.40
CA ASN A 196 -4.66 10.03 -24.89
C ASN A 196 -3.49 10.58 -25.73
N LYS A 197 -3.77 10.96 -26.99
CA LYS A 197 -2.77 11.61 -27.85
C LYS A 197 -2.49 13.05 -27.46
N LYS A 198 -3.48 13.80 -26.99
CA LYS A 198 -3.29 15.23 -26.63
C LYS A 198 -2.65 15.36 -25.24
N MET A 199 -3.05 14.52 -24.30
CA MET A 199 -2.52 14.55 -22.93
C MET A 199 -1.05 14.14 -22.86
N MET A 200 -0.61 13.14 -23.62
CA MET A 200 0.80 12.71 -23.67
C MET A 200 1.75 13.81 -24.17
N LEU A 201 1.27 14.75 -24.96
CA LEU A 201 2.10 15.84 -25.48
C LEU A 201 2.20 17.04 -24.49
N GLU A 202 1.18 17.31 -23.72
CA GLU A 202 1.17 18.42 -22.75
C GLU A 202 1.83 18.02 -21.42
N ASP A 203 1.61 16.79 -20.94
CA ASP A 203 2.20 16.30 -19.69
C ASP A 203 3.69 15.92 -19.81
N SER A 204 4.17 15.55 -21.01
CA SER A 204 5.61 15.33 -21.20
C SER A 204 6.43 16.58 -20.92
N GLN A 205 5.88 17.77 -21.15
CA GLN A 205 6.55 19.03 -20.82
C GLN A 205 6.62 19.29 -19.32
N TRP A 206 5.65 18.82 -18.53
CA TRP A 206 5.64 19.02 -17.08
C TRP A 206 6.72 18.17 -16.37
N TYR A 207 6.95 16.93 -16.82
CA TYR A 207 7.98 16.05 -16.24
C TYR A 207 9.42 16.44 -16.61
N PHE A 208 9.61 17.18 -17.71
CA PHE A 208 10.95 17.55 -18.19
C PHE A 208 11.35 19.00 -17.87
N ASN A 209 10.42 19.86 -17.44
CA ASN A 209 10.66 21.30 -17.22
C ASN A 209 10.59 21.73 -15.74
N ASN A 210 10.43 20.84 -14.79
CA ASN A 210 10.51 21.03 -13.34
C ASN A 210 11.35 19.91 -12.71
#